data_10a57266e127db1e52ed3b169ee8f6c1
#
_entry.id   10a57266e127db1e52ed3b169ee8f6c1
#
_cell.length_a   1.000
_cell.length_b   1.000
_cell.length_c   1.000
_cell.angle_alpha   90.00
_cell.angle_beta   90.00
_cell.angle_gamma   90.00
#
_symmetry.space_group_name_H-M   'P 1'
#
loop_
_entity.id
_entity.type
_entity.pdbx_description
1 polymer ?
#
loop_
_entity_poly.entity_id
_entity_poly.type
_entity_poly.pdbx_seq_one_letter_code
_entity_poly.pdbx_strand_id
1 'polypeptide(L)'
;MSRPQAIFHVPYPLQFTNPIGGAVRPVKMLRALQEPYDVAVVAGDAAERRQAMGAVLTRLKAGERFEFCYSESSTMPTALTQRHHLPTHPLLDFSFFHQLRGHGVPVGLFYRDIHWRFPIYRNSTSLPKRLVAKAFYRYDLAAYGRTVDHLFLPSVEMAGYVPLPRRVPVSALPPGHEAEGLGPEPSNHPVRLFYVGGTLQNYRMHEFLAGVHASQQVQFTLCTRENEWERARPEYTDWLGDNVEVVHANGPATAPYFAQANVAVVATEPQEYWNFAAPLKVYEYLGHGLPIIASEGSLAGRFVAEQGVGWTVPYRRDAFVELLADLDAHPEKISQARDRVLAIREDHSWAGRVREVAQVLGELDQRGA
;
A
#
# COMPACT_ATOMS: atom_id res chain seq x y z
N MET A 1 -1.65 -14.56 -30.91
CA MET A 1 -2.39 -15.28 -29.82
C MET A 1 -3.21 -14.25 -29.06
N SER A 2 -4.45 -14.54 -28.70
CA SER A 2 -5.26 -13.69 -27.83
C SER A 2 -4.60 -13.64 -26.45
N ARG A 3 -4.67 -12.48 -25.76
CA ARG A 3 -4.18 -12.37 -24.38
C ARG A 3 -5.01 -13.28 -23.47
N PRO A 4 -4.41 -13.89 -22.41
CA PRO A 4 -5.17 -14.59 -21.39
C PRO A 4 -6.13 -13.64 -20.69
N GLN A 5 -7.23 -14.17 -20.14
CA GLN A 5 -8.27 -13.35 -19.54
C GLN A 5 -8.21 -13.42 -18.02
N ALA A 6 -8.43 -12.29 -17.37
CA ALA A 6 -8.53 -12.19 -15.91
C ALA A 6 -9.73 -11.33 -15.52
N ILE A 7 -10.18 -11.47 -14.26
CA ILE A 7 -11.23 -10.64 -13.68
C ILE A 7 -10.61 -9.76 -12.61
N PHE A 8 -10.89 -8.46 -12.66
CA PHE A 8 -10.57 -7.52 -11.60
C PHE A 8 -11.84 -7.06 -10.90
N HIS A 9 -11.92 -7.26 -9.60
CA HIS A 9 -13.10 -6.93 -8.81
C HIS A 9 -12.79 -5.97 -7.67
N VAL A 10 -13.62 -4.94 -7.49
CA VAL A 10 -13.70 -4.10 -6.29
C VAL A 10 -15.16 -3.76 -5.97
N PRO A 11 -15.59 -3.74 -4.69
CA PRO A 11 -16.97 -3.50 -4.30
C PRO A 11 -17.36 -2.00 -4.26
N TYR A 12 -16.69 -1.15 -5.08
CA TYR A 12 -16.89 0.31 -5.10
C TYR A 12 -16.44 0.90 -6.45
N PRO A 13 -16.85 2.15 -6.79
CA PRO A 13 -16.37 2.84 -7.98
C PRO A 13 -14.87 3.15 -7.93
N LEU A 14 -14.14 2.85 -9.01
CA LEU A 14 -12.73 3.23 -9.15
C LEU A 14 -12.59 4.73 -9.38
N GLN A 15 -11.60 5.34 -8.73
CA GLN A 15 -11.27 6.75 -8.88
C GLN A 15 -9.97 6.89 -9.68
N PHE A 16 -10.07 7.16 -10.97
CA PHE A 16 -8.91 7.30 -11.86
C PHE A 16 -8.27 8.69 -11.80
N THR A 17 -9.03 9.70 -11.39
CA THR A 17 -8.59 11.09 -11.25
C THR A 17 -8.53 11.44 -9.76
N ASN A 18 -7.43 12.03 -9.33
CA ASN A 18 -7.18 12.44 -7.95
C ASN A 18 -7.25 11.27 -6.93
N PRO A 19 -6.42 10.24 -7.08
CA PRO A 19 -6.39 9.13 -6.14
C PRO A 19 -5.82 9.59 -4.79
N ILE A 20 -6.64 9.53 -3.73
CA ILE A 20 -6.21 9.83 -2.36
C ILE A 20 -5.96 8.51 -1.64
N GLY A 21 -4.74 8.32 -1.12
CA GLY A 21 -4.40 7.19 -0.24
C GLY A 21 -4.86 5.83 -0.77
N GLY A 22 -5.90 5.28 -0.16
CA GLY A 22 -6.42 3.95 -0.49
C GLY A 22 -7.01 3.78 -1.91
N ALA A 23 -7.24 4.86 -2.68
CA ALA A 23 -7.72 4.75 -4.06
C ALA A 23 -6.59 4.51 -5.08
N VAL A 24 -5.33 4.72 -4.69
CA VAL A 24 -4.16 4.53 -5.57
C VAL A 24 -3.98 3.06 -5.97
N ARG A 25 -3.89 2.17 -4.97
CA ARG A 25 -3.56 0.76 -5.19
C ARG A 25 -4.48 0.06 -6.21
N PRO A 26 -5.82 0.08 -6.09
CA PRO A 26 -6.67 -0.69 -7.00
C PRO A 26 -6.56 -0.20 -8.46
N VAL A 27 -6.34 1.10 -8.67
CA VAL A 27 -6.12 1.65 -10.02
C VAL A 27 -4.78 1.19 -10.60
N LYS A 28 -3.72 1.20 -9.80
CA LYS A 28 -2.39 0.74 -10.21
C LYS A 28 -2.36 -0.77 -10.50
N MET A 29 -2.97 -1.57 -9.64
CA MET A 29 -3.11 -3.02 -9.85
C MET A 29 -3.93 -3.33 -11.11
N LEU A 30 -5.04 -2.63 -11.35
CA LEU A 30 -5.82 -2.80 -12.57
C LEU A 30 -5.00 -2.49 -13.82
N ARG A 31 -4.28 -1.35 -13.84
CA ARG A 31 -3.43 -0.97 -14.98
C ARG A 31 -2.35 -2.01 -15.25
N ALA A 32 -1.68 -2.47 -14.18
CA ALA A 32 -0.65 -3.49 -14.29
C ALA A 32 -1.22 -4.85 -14.78
N LEU A 33 -2.44 -5.22 -14.36
CA LEU A 33 -3.12 -6.41 -14.86
C LEU A 33 -3.49 -6.31 -16.35
N GLN A 34 -3.84 -5.12 -16.83
CA GLN A 34 -4.21 -4.88 -18.23
C GLN A 34 -3.04 -5.00 -19.21
N GLU A 35 -1.81 -5.05 -18.73
CA GLU A 35 -0.63 -5.26 -19.60
C GLU A 35 -0.56 -6.72 -20.10
N PRO A 36 -0.53 -7.76 -19.23
CA PRO A 36 -0.47 -9.16 -19.67
C PRO A 36 -1.86 -9.76 -19.97
N TYR A 37 -2.96 -9.24 -19.43
CA TYR A 37 -4.30 -9.83 -19.49
C TYR A 37 -5.32 -8.96 -20.24
N ASP A 38 -6.32 -9.63 -20.85
CA ASP A 38 -7.60 -9.00 -21.19
C ASP A 38 -8.48 -9.03 -19.93
N VAL A 39 -8.72 -7.86 -19.33
CA VAL A 39 -9.29 -7.77 -17.98
C VAL A 39 -10.77 -7.39 -18.01
N ALA A 40 -11.61 -8.31 -17.52
CA ALA A 40 -13.01 -7.99 -17.22
C ALA A 40 -13.10 -7.25 -15.88
N VAL A 41 -13.51 -5.99 -15.91
CA VAL A 41 -13.59 -5.13 -14.72
C VAL A 41 -14.97 -5.20 -14.10
N VAL A 42 -15.04 -5.57 -12.82
CA VAL A 42 -16.24 -5.59 -11.98
C VAL A 42 -16.06 -4.56 -10.86
N ALA A 43 -16.56 -3.35 -11.07
CA ALA A 43 -16.43 -2.22 -10.16
C ALA A 43 -17.68 -1.34 -10.24
N GLY A 44 -17.83 -0.39 -9.32
CA GLY A 44 -18.94 0.54 -9.34
C GLY A 44 -19.94 0.34 -8.19
N ASP A 45 -21.12 0.91 -8.35
CA ASP A 45 -22.24 0.66 -7.45
C ASP A 45 -22.83 -0.76 -7.63
N ALA A 46 -23.84 -1.13 -6.85
CA ALA A 46 -24.38 -2.48 -6.90
C ALA A 46 -25.06 -2.82 -8.24
N ALA A 47 -25.61 -1.83 -8.94
CA ALA A 47 -26.26 -2.05 -10.25
C ALA A 47 -25.21 -2.26 -11.34
N GLU A 48 -24.18 -1.40 -11.36
CA GLU A 48 -23.04 -1.51 -12.28
C GLU A 48 -22.31 -2.84 -12.11
N ARG A 49 -22.00 -3.21 -10.86
CA ARG A 49 -21.37 -4.53 -10.57
C ARG A 49 -22.23 -5.69 -11.01
N ARG A 50 -23.55 -5.66 -10.74
CA ARG A 50 -24.46 -6.75 -11.15
C ARG A 50 -24.45 -6.92 -12.67
N GLN A 51 -24.45 -5.83 -13.42
CA GLN A 51 -24.37 -5.87 -14.88
C GLN A 51 -23.03 -6.49 -15.35
N ALA A 52 -21.91 -6.02 -14.80
CA ALA A 52 -20.58 -6.53 -15.14
C ALA A 52 -20.42 -8.02 -14.74
N MET A 53 -20.89 -8.43 -13.56
CA MET A 53 -20.93 -9.84 -13.13
C MET A 53 -21.75 -10.69 -14.08
N GLY A 54 -22.92 -10.20 -14.51
CA GLY A 54 -23.77 -10.90 -15.49
C GLY A 54 -23.06 -11.12 -16.82
N ALA A 55 -22.34 -10.12 -17.30
CA ALA A 55 -21.54 -10.23 -18.53
C ALA A 55 -20.43 -11.30 -18.40
N VAL A 56 -19.68 -11.30 -17.30
CA VAL A 56 -18.65 -12.32 -17.02
C VAL A 56 -19.27 -13.72 -16.97
N LEU A 57 -20.36 -13.91 -16.23
CA LEU A 57 -21.02 -15.21 -16.11
C LEU A 57 -21.60 -15.71 -17.44
N THR A 58 -22.05 -14.81 -18.33
CA THR A 58 -22.50 -15.16 -19.67
C THR A 58 -21.33 -15.67 -20.52
N ARG A 59 -20.17 -15.01 -20.46
CA ARG A 59 -18.94 -15.43 -21.15
C ARG A 59 -18.47 -16.80 -20.66
N LEU A 60 -18.45 -17.04 -19.35
CA LEU A 60 -18.12 -18.35 -18.76
C LEU A 60 -19.07 -19.46 -19.24
N LYS A 61 -20.39 -19.19 -19.30
CA LYS A 61 -21.39 -20.16 -19.84
C LYS A 61 -21.19 -20.40 -21.32
N ALA A 62 -20.66 -19.46 -22.07
CA ALA A 62 -20.30 -19.60 -23.49
C ALA A 62 -18.98 -20.38 -23.70
N GLY A 63 -18.32 -20.83 -22.63
CA GLY A 63 -17.08 -21.59 -22.69
C GLY A 63 -15.79 -20.76 -22.70
N GLU A 64 -15.88 -19.45 -22.51
CA GLU A 64 -14.69 -18.63 -22.32
C GLU A 64 -14.02 -18.97 -20.98
N ARG A 65 -12.68 -18.86 -20.94
CA ARG A 65 -11.89 -19.14 -19.74
C ARG A 65 -11.28 -17.88 -19.19
N PHE A 66 -11.38 -17.70 -17.86
CA PHE A 66 -10.65 -16.72 -17.10
C PHE A 66 -9.63 -17.46 -16.22
N GLU A 67 -8.38 -17.02 -16.22
CA GLU A 67 -7.34 -17.65 -15.42
C GLU A 67 -7.57 -17.47 -13.92
N PHE A 68 -8.04 -16.29 -13.52
CA PHE A 68 -8.36 -15.98 -12.12
C PHE A 68 -9.25 -14.74 -11.97
N CYS A 69 -9.77 -14.57 -10.77
CA CYS A 69 -10.35 -13.32 -10.28
C CYS A 69 -9.48 -12.74 -9.18
N TYR A 70 -8.91 -11.56 -9.40
CA TYR A 70 -8.26 -10.76 -8.36
C TYR A 70 -9.23 -9.71 -7.84
N SER A 71 -9.49 -9.74 -6.54
CA SER A 71 -10.39 -8.81 -5.85
C SER A 71 -9.65 -7.98 -4.80
N GLU A 72 -10.04 -6.71 -4.61
CA GLU A 72 -9.59 -5.91 -3.46
C GLU A 72 -10.76 -5.48 -2.59
N SER A 73 -10.66 -5.72 -1.28
CA SER A 73 -11.64 -5.24 -0.31
C SER A 73 -11.60 -3.70 -0.19
N SER A 74 -12.67 -3.12 0.29
CA SER A 74 -12.69 -1.73 0.76
C SER A 74 -12.09 -1.61 2.17
N THR A 75 -11.81 -0.38 2.62
CA THR A 75 -11.62 -0.07 4.04
C THR A 75 -12.92 -0.15 4.84
N MET A 76 -14.07 -0.16 4.15
CA MET A 76 -15.40 -0.41 4.73
C MET A 76 -15.83 -1.86 4.46
N PRO A 77 -16.75 -2.41 5.27
CA PRO A 77 -17.37 -3.69 4.94
C PRO A 77 -18.00 -3.70 3.55
N THR A 78 -17.87 -4.80 2.83
CA THR A 78 -18.34 -4.98 1.44
C THR A 78 -19.81 -4.56 1.26
N ALA A 79 -20.68 -4.96 2.18
CA ALA A 79 -22.11 -4.63 2.12
C ALA A 79 -22.42 -3.13 2.35
N LEU A 80 -21.47 -2.34 2.89
CA LEU A 80 -21.67 -0.94 3.25
C LEU A 80 -21.00 0.04 2.27
N THR A 81 -20.46 -0.44 1.15
CA THR A 81 -19.71 0.37 0.17
C THR A 81 -20.60 1.26 -0.71
N GLN A 82 -21.92 1.09 -0.67
CA GLN A 82 -22.86 1.97 -1.37
C GLN A 82 -22.83 3.39 -0.78
N ARG A 83 -23.15 4.42 -1.58
CA ARG A 83 -23.15 5.82 -1.13
C ARG A 83 -24.00 6.09 0.12
N HIS A 84 -25.11 5.37 0.27
CA HIS A 84 -25.99 5.47 1.44
C HIS A 84 -25.54 4.63 2.64
N HIS A 85 -24.48 3.82 2.51
CA HIS A 85 -23.91 2.95 3.54
C HIS A 85 -24.90 1.96 4.21
N LEU A 86 -25.97 1.57 3.48
CA LEU A 86 -26.91 0.55 3.94
C LEU A 86 -26.63 -0.79 3.26
N PRO A 87 -26.78 -1.93 3.96
CA PRO A 87 -26.46 -3.26 3.44
C PRO A 87 -27.57 -3.81 2.54
N THR A 88 -27.91 -3.10 1.45
CA THR A 88 -29.00 -3.47 0.55
C THR A 88 -28.71 -4.71 -0.31
N HIS A 89 -27.43 -5.03 -0.52
CA HIS A 89 -27.01 -6.15 -1.37
C HIS A 89 -25.87 -6.97 -0.71
N PRO A 90 -26.10 -7.56 0.49
CA PRO A 90 -25.02 -8.16 1.28
C PRO A 90 -24.41 -9.42 0.67
N LEU A 91 -25.13 -10.08 -0.24
CA LEU A 91 -24.70 -11.33 -0.89
C LEU A 91 -24.15 -11.12 -2.30
N LEU A 92 -24.25 -9.94 -2.89
CA LEU A 92 -23.97 -9.69 -4.30
C LEU A 92 -22.57 -10.21 -4.70
N ASP A 93 -21.54 -9.68 -4.05
CA ASP A 93 -20.14 -9.97 -4.39
C ASP A 93 -19.75 -11.40 -4.00
N PHE A 94 -20.21 -11.88 -2.86
CA PHE A 94 -19.93 -13.26 -2.40
C PHE A 94 -20.62 -14.34 -3.25
N SER A 95 -21.84 -14.06 -3.73
CA SER A 95 -22.53 -14.96 -4.67
C SER A 95 -21.78 -15.04 -6.00
N PHE A 96 -21.23 -13.93 -6.46
CA PHE A 96 -20.41 -13.90 -7.66
C PHE A 96 -19.13 -14.74 -7.48
N PHE A 97 -18.39 -14.54 -6.40
CA PHE A 97 -17.20 -15.36 -6.10
C PHE A 97 -17.53 -16.86 -6.02
N HIS A 98 -18.65 -17.20 -5.39
CA HIS A 98 -19.10 -18.60 -5.33
C HIS A 98 -19.36 -19.17 -6.72
N GLN A 99 -20.01 -18.40 -7.62
CA GLN A 99 -20.25 -18.83 -9.00
C GLN A 99 -18.96 -18.96 -9.80
N LEU A 100 -18.01 -18.01 -9.67
CA LEU A 100 -16.69 -18.11 -10.32
C LEU A 100 -15.99 -19.41 -9.96
N ARG A 101 -15.93 -19.75 -8.67
CA ARG A 101 -15.34 -21.01 -8.20
C ARG A 101 -16.08 -22.24 -8.74
N GLY A 102 -17.41 -22.17 -8.88
CA GLY A 102 -18.21 -23.24 -9.52
C GLY A 102 -17.90 -23.43 -11.00
N HIS A 103 -17.31 -22.42 -11.66
CA HIS A 103 -16.80 -22.50 -13.03
C HIS A 103 -15.27 -22.78 -13.10
N GLY A 104 -14.63 -23.11 -11.99
CA GLY A 104 -13.19 -23.39 -11.94
C GLY A 104 -12.29 -22.13 -11.95
N VAL A 105 -12.85 -20.95 -11.79
CA VAL A 105 -12.07 -19.69 -11.73
C VAL A 105 -11.62 -19.44 -10.29
N PRO A 106 -10.32 -19.53 -9.96
CA PRO A 106 -9.82 -19.26 -8.61
C PRO A 106 -9.98 -17.78 -8.24
N VAL A 107 -10.36 -17.52 -6.99
CA VAL A 107 -10.63 -16.18 -6.46
C VAL A 107 -9.59 -15.82 -5.40
N GLY A 108 -8.74 -14.83 -5.69
CA GLY A 108 -7.83 -14.20 -4.74
C GLY A 108 -8.35 -12.86 -4.28
N LEU A 109 -8.35 -12.61 -2.96
CA LEU A 109 -8.82 -11.35 -2.40
C LEU A 109 -7.73 -10.67 -1.59
N PHE A 110 -7.40 -9.43 -1.96
CA PHE A 110 -6.58 -8.55 -1.15
C PHE A 110 -7.39 -7.92 -0.03
N TYR A 111 -7.14 -8.35 1.21
CA TYR A 111 -7.77 -7.79 2.40
C TYR A 111 -6.93 -6.62 2.91
N ARG A 112 -7.40 -5.42 2.60
CA ARG A 112 -6.62 -4.18 2.60
C ARG A 112 -6.19 -3.69 3.97
N ASP A 113 -7.10 -3.69 4.98
CA ASP A 113 -6.91 -2.94 6.21
C ASP A 113 -7.78 -3.47 7.34
N ILE A 114 -7.27 -3.32 8.56
CA ILE A 114 -7.92 -3.73 9.81
C ILE A 114 -8.03 -2.58 10.83
N HIS A 115 -8.02 -1.32 10.36
CA HIS A 115 -8.13 -0.13 11.21
C HIS A 115 -9.28 -0.18 12.21
N TRP A 116 -10.38 -0.89 11.87
CA TRP A 116 -11.54 -1.10 12.72
C TRP A 116 -11.23 -1.85 14.04
N ARG A 117 -10.08 -2.47 14.16
CA ARG A 117 -9.56 -3.13 15.38
C ARG A 117 -8.84 -2.16 16.30
N PHE A 118 -8.38 -1.01 15.80
CA PHE A 118 -7.50 -0.07 16.49
C PHE A 118 -8.23 1.14 17.08
N PRO A 119 -7.61 1.86 18.05
CA PRO A 119 -8.20 3.05 18.68
C PRO A 119 -8.58 4.14 17.67
N ILE A 120 -7.85 4.29 16.58
CA ILE A 120 -8.13 5.29 15.53
C ILE A 120 -9.58 5.20 15.02
N TYR A 121 -10.08 3.99 14.80
CA TYR A 121 -11.47 3.79 14.35
C TYR A 121 -12.48 4.14 15.45
N ARG A 122 -12.13 3.88 16.70
CA ARG A 122 -12.98 4.22 17.85
C ARG A 122 -13.13 5.73 18.02
N ASN A 123 -12.06 6.48 17.74
CA ASN A 123 -12.02 7.93 17.87
C ASN A 123 -12.70 8.66 16.69
N SER A 124 -12.77 8.03 15.52
CA SER A 124 -13.34 8.62 14.29
C SER A 124 -14.78 8.21 14.00
N THR A 125 -15.34 7.20 14.69
CA THR A 125 -16.64 6.62 14.35
C THR A 125 -17.56 6.53 15.59
N SER A 126 -18.81 7.03 15.47
CA SER A 126 -19.81 6.95 16.54
C SER A 126 -20.14 5.50 16.93
N LEU A 127 -20.53 5.29 18.18
CA LEU A 127 -20.77 3.95 18.75
C LEU A 127 -21.77 3.11 17.92
N PRO A 128 -22.97 3.63 17.51
CA PRO A 128 -23.92 2.82 16.73
C PRO A 128 -23.35 2.39 15.38
N LYS A 129 -22.73 3.32 14.64
CA LYS A 129 -22.08 3.03 13.34
C LYS A 129 -20.97 2.00 13.50
N ARG A 130 -20.18 2.10 14.57
CA ARG A 130 -19.09 1.18 14.87
C ARG A 130 -19.57 -0.24 15.16
N LEU A 131 -20.68 -0.40 15.91
CA LEU A 131 -21.25 -1.71 16.19
C LEU A 131 -21.75 -2.40 14.92
N VAL A 132 -22.49 -1.67 14.07
CA VAL A 132 -22.95 -2.17 12.77
C VAL A 132 -21.79 -2.54 11.88
N ALA A 133 -20.82 -1.65 11.70
CA ALA A 133 -19.66 -1.91 10.86
C ALA A 133 -18.86 -3.13 11.35
N LYS A 134 -18.64 -3.28 12.67
CA LYS A 134 -17.94 -4.44 13.24
C LYS A 134 -18.68 -5.76 12.98
N ALA A 135 -20.02 -5.77 12.98
CA ALA A 135 -20.79 -6.94 12.63
C ALA A 135 -20.56 -7.31 11.15
N PHE A 136 -20.56 -6.32 10.24
CA PHE A 136 -20.31 -6.54 8.82
C PHE A 136 -18.86 -6.89 8.49
N TYR A 137 -17.85 -6.38 9.20
CA TYR A 137 -16.47 -6.87 9.07
C TYR A 137 -16.35 -8.37 9.42
N ARG A 138 -17.04 -8.82 10.48
CA ARG A 138 -17.06 -10.24 10.84
C ARG A 138 -17.82 -11.08 9.81
N TYR A 139 -18.89 -10.53 9.25
CA TYR A 139 -19.65 -11.14 8.17
C TYR A 139 -18.75 -11.33 6.93
N ASP A 140 -18.02 -10.29 6.52
CA ASP A 140 -17.06 -10.35 5.41
C ASP A 140 -16.02 -11.45 5.64
N LEU A 141 -15.39 -11.51 6.81
CA LEU A 141 -14.40 -12.54 7.14
C LEU A 141 -14.99 -13.96 7.07
N ALA A 142 -16.24 -14.15 7.53
CA ALA A 142 -16.92 -15.43 7.45
C ALA A 142 -17.28 -15.80 5.98
N ALA A 143 -17.66 -14.81 5.17
CA ALA A 143 -17.96 -14.99 3.75
C ALA A 143 -16.69 -15.32 2.95
N TYR A 144 -15.58 -14.62 3.22
CA TYR A 144 -14.28 -14.92 2.59
C TYR A 144 -13.87 -16.38 2.80
N GLY A 145 -14.04 -16.90 4.02
CA GLY A 145 -13.77 -18.31 4.33
C GLY A 145 -14.52 -19.34 3.50
N ARG A 146 -15.57 -18.94 2.77
CA ARG A 146 -16.43 -19.80 1.94
C ARG A 146 -16.32 -19.53 0.45
N THR A 147 -15.86 -18.33 0.08
CA THR A 147 -16.00 -17.82 -1.29
C THR A 147 -14.70 -17.41 -1.96
N VAL A 148 -13.57 -17.35 -1.22
CA VAL A 148 -12.26 -17.06 -1.80
C VAL A 148 -11.30 -18.24 -1.60
N ASP A 149 -10.34 -18.39 -2.50
CA ASP A 149 -9.35 -19.46 -2.48
C ASP A 149 -8.03 -19.02 -1.86
N HIS A 150 -7.74 -17.71 -1.89
CA HIS A 150 -6.53 -17.11 -1.30
C HIS A 150 -6.79 -15.71 -0.77
N LEU A 151 -6.18 -15.37 0.39
CA LEU A 151 -6.18 -14.02 0.94
C LEU A 151 -4.78 -13.41 0.81
N PHE A 152 -4.72 -12.28 0.12
CA PHE A 152 -3.55 -11.44 0.08
C PHE A 152 -3.66 -10.35 1.16
N LEU A 153 -2.59 -10.11 1.89
CA LEU A 153 -2.51 -9.09 2.93
C LEU A 153 -1.40 -8.07 2.62
N PRO A 154 -1.46 -6.84 3.14
CA PRO A 154 -0.32 -5.91 3.05
C PRO A 154 0.97 -6.50 3.59
N SER A 155 0.87 -7.33 4.63
CA SER A 155 1.97 -8.10 5.20
C SER A 155 1.43 -9.35 5.90
N VAL A 156 2.24 -10.38 6.08
CA VAL A 156 1.81 -11.60 6.78
C VAL A 156 1.57 -11.35 8.28
N GLU A 157 2.23 -10.38 8.88
CA GLU A 157 2.06 -9.97 10.27
C GLU A 157 0.62 -9.51 10.55
N MET A 158 -0.06 -8.93 9.57
CA MET A 158 -1.47 -8.52 9.71
C MET A 158 -2.38 -9.70 10.09
N ALA A 159 -2.02 -10.93 9.70
CA ALA A 159 -2.79 -12.13 10.05
C ALA A 159 -2.89 -12.35 11.57
N GLY A 160 -1.87 -11.93 12.34
CA GLY A 160 -1.88 -12.02 13.80
C GLY A 160 -2.87 -11.07 14.49
N TYR A 161 -3.34 -10.06 13.79
CA TYR A 161 -4.22 -9.03 14.34
C TYR A 161 -5.72 -9.22 14.02
N VAL A 162 -6.06 -10.18 13.19
CA VAL A 162 -7.45 -10.39 12.74
C VAL A 162 -7.80 -11.87 12.68
N PRO A 163 -9.03 -12.28 13.07
CA PRO A 163 -9.45 -13.69 13.02
C PRO A 163 -9.76 -14.11 11.57
N LEU A 164 -8.71 -14.36 10.80
CA LEU A 164 -8.84 -14.83 9.42
C LEU A 164 -9.43 -16.25 9.36
N PRO A 165 -10.11 -16.61 8.26
CA PRO A 165 -10.58 -17.97 8.02
C PRO A 165 -9.40 -18.94 7.93
N ARG A 166 -9.28 -19.90 8.84
CA ARG A 166 -8.15 -20.85 8.93
C ARG A 166 -7.93 -21.72 7.70
N ARG A 167 -8.97 -21.90 6.87
CA ARG A 167 -8.93 -22.77 5.68
C ARG A 167 -8.47 -22.06 4.42
N VAL A 168 -8.38 -20.74 4.44
CA VAL A 168 -7.96 -19.94 3.29
C VAL A 168 -6.47 -19.61 3.45
N PRO A 169 -5.63 -20.01 2.51
CA PRO A 169 -4.21 -19.66 2.50
C PRO A 169 -4.02 -18.15 2.50
N VAL A 170 -2.92 -17.69 3.08
CA VAL A 170 -2.59 -16.28 3.23
C VAL A 170 -1.17 -16.03 2.76
N SER A 171 -0.95 -14.96 1.98
CA SER A 171 0.38 -14.46 1.66
C SER A 171 0.42 -12.92 1.70
N ALA A 172 1.62 -12.37 1.79
CA ALA A 172 1.82 -10.93 1.62
C ALA A 172 1.62 -10.55 0.14
N LEU A 173 1.05 -9.37 -0.07
CA LEU A 173 1.02 -8.67 -1.35
C LEU A 173 1.13 -7.17 -1.06
N PRO A 174 2.31 -6.69 -0.65
CA PRO A 174 2.50 -5.28 -0.34
C PRO A 174 2.24 -4.38 -1.56
N PRO A 175 2.25 -3.05 -1.41
CA PRO A 175 2.19 -2.13 -2.54
C PRO A 175 3.33 -2.38 -3.55
N GLY A 176 3.16 -1.85 -4.75
CA GLY A 176 4.20 -1.76 -5.75
C GLY A 176 4.49 -0.31 -6.12
N HIS A 177 5.46 -0.11 -7.00
CA HIS A 177 5.76 1.17 -7.62
C HIS A 177 5.59 1.11 -9.14
N GLU A 178 5.56 2.25 -9.79
CA GLU A 178 5.66 2.33 -11.25
C GLU A 178 7.10 2.04 -11.67
N ALA A 179 7.25 1.36 -12.80
CA ALA A 179 8.56 1.13 -13.41
C ALA A 179 9.01 2.37 -14.22
N GLU A 180 9.12 3.52 -13.56
CA GLU A 180 9.60 4.74 -14.21
C GLU A 180 11.11 4.67 -14.44
N GLY A 181 11.57 5.35 -15.50
CA GLY A 181 13.01 5.51 -15.76
C GLY A 181 13.66 6.25 -14.59
N LEU A 182 14.82 5.77 -14.18
CA LEU A 182 15.63 6.49 -13.19
C LEU A 182 16.22 7.73 -13.86
N GLY A 183 16.12 8.86 -13.18
CA GLY A 183 16.89 10.06 -13.52
C GLY A 183 18.41 9.86 -13.34
N PRO A 184 19.22 10.84 -13.68
CA PRO A 184 20.64 10.81 -13.37
C PRO A 184 20.85 10.59 -11.88
N GLU A 185 21.90 9.85 -11.53
CA GLU A 185 22.23 9.61 -10.13
C GLU A 185 22.56 10.93 -9.42
N PRO A 186 21.85 11.28 -8.34
CA PRO A 186 22.15 12.49 -7.59
C PRO A 186 23.50 12.33 -6.88
N SER A 187 24.22 13.46 -6.72
CA SER A 187 25.41 13.48 -5.87
C SER A 187 25.05 13.07 -4.44
N ASN A 188 25.86 12.22 -3.83
CA ASN A 188 25.64 11.77 -2.46
C ASN A 188 26.00 12.83 -1.39
N HIS A 189 26.60 13.94 -1.79
CA HIS A 189 26.95 15.02 -0.88
C HIS A 189 26.47 16.38 -1.44
N PRO A 190 25.81 17.23 -0.64
CA PRO A 190 25.36 16.97 0.73
C PRO A 190 24.29 15.87 0.79
N VAL A 191 24.09 15.28 1.97
CA VAL A 191 22.99 14.34 2.22
C VAL A 191 21.66 15.08 2.08
N ARG A 192 20.83 14.68 1.10
CA ARG A 192 19.52 15.27 0.82
C ARG A 192 18.42 14.25 1.10
N LEU A 193 17.73 14.50 2.19
CA LEU A 193 16.66 13.68 2.70
C LEU A 193 15.32 14.11 2.09
N PHE A 194 14.47 13.16 1.75
CA PHE A 194 13.13 13.44 1.24
C PHE A 194 12.07 12.60 1.95
N TYR A 195 10.99 13.25 2.36
CA TYR A 195 9.79 12.61 2.85
C TYR A 195 8.57 13.12 2.10
N VAL A 196 7.67 12.22 1.69
CA VAL A 196 6.35 12.57 1.14
C VAL A 196 5.24 11.87 1.93
N GLY A 197 4.27 12.63 2.42
CA GLY A 197 3.11 12.06 3.11
C GLY A 197 2.51 12.91 4.21
N GLY A 198 1.74 12.28 5.08
CA GLY A 198 1.12 12.91 6.24
C GLY A 198 2.12 13.25 7.34
N THR A 199 1.75 14.21 8.18
CA THR A 199 2.56 14.72 9.30
C THR A 199 1.83 14.71 10.64
N LEU A 200 0.54 14.33 10.63
CA LEU A 200 -0.32 14.27 11.82
C LEU A 200 -0.46 12.85 12.38
N GLN A 201 -0.81 12.76 13.65
CA GLN A 201 -1.18 11.50 14.34
C GLN A 201 -0.15 10.37 14.10
N ASN A 202 -0.50 9.39 13.26
CA ASN A 202 0.34 8.22 13.03
C ASN A 202 1.62 8.50 12.22
N TYR A 203 1.80 9.72 11.71
CA TYR A 203 2.94 10.13 10.89
C TYR A 203 3.84 11.14 11.58
N ARG A 204 3.81 11.22 12.91
CA ARG A 204 4.69 12.11 13.68
C ARG A 204 6.15 11.76 13.49
N MET A 205 6.98 12.81 13.35
CA MET A 205 8.42 12.70 13.08
C MET A 205 9.24 13.58 14.01
N HIS A 206 8.80 13.81 15.25
CA HIS A 206 9.40 14.75 16.19
C HIS A 206 10.90 14.46 16.41
N GLU A 207 11.25 13.22 16.80
CA GLU A 207 12.62 12.84 17.06
C GLU A 207 13.50 12.91 15.81
N PHE A 208 12.95 12.55 14.64
CA PHE A 208 13.65 12.67 13.37
C PHE A 208 13.95 14.13 13.02
N LEU A 209 12.94 15.02 13.10
CA LEU A 209 13.12 16.45 12.82
C LEU A 209 14.07 17.11 13.82
N ALA A 210 14.01 16.74 15.11
CA ALA A 210 14.97 17.18 16.10
C ALA A 210 16.41 16.74 15.76
N GLY A 211 16.58 15.54 15.20
CA GLY A 211 17.85 15.03 14.69
C GLY A 211 18.35 15.82 13.47
N VAL A 212 17.49 16.08 12.49
CA VAL A 212 17.79 16.89 11.30
C VAL A 212 18.20 18.32 11.70
N HIS A 213 17.43 18.94 12.60
CA HIS A 213 17.73 20.28 13.12
C HIS A 213 19.12 20.36 13.77
N ALA A 214 19.53 19.30 14.47
CA ALA A 214 20.87 19.22 15.06
C ALA A 214 21.98 18.92 14.04
N SER A 215 21.65 18.49 12.82
CA SER A 215 22.58 18.05 11.77
C SER A 215 22.56 19.04 10.59
N GLN A 216 23.16 20.21 10.77
CA GLN A 216 23.09 21.32 9.82
C GLN A 216 23.74 21.04 8.45
N GLN A 217 24.60 20.01 8.36
CA GLN A 217 25.25 19.56 7.12
C GLN A 217 24.30 18.82 6.15
N VAL A 218 23.14 18.35 6.62
CA VAL A 218 22.16 17.66 5.79
C VAL A 218 21.01 18.58 5.40
N GLN A 219 20.36 18.30 4.27
CA GLN A 219 19.17 19.00 3.80
C GLN A 219 17.96 18.07 3.87
N PHE A 220 16.83 18.58 4.32
CA PHE A 220 15.61 17.81 4.38
C PHE A 220 14.44 18.52 3.70
N THR A 221 13.83 17.86 2.72
CA THR A 221 12.60 18.31 2.08
C THR A 221 11.41 17.50 2.59
N LEU A 222 10.50 18.18 3.28
CA LEU A 222 9.24 17.64 3.77
C LEU A 222 8.10 17.97 2.81
N CYS A 223 7.65 17.01 2.02
CA CYS A 223 6.51 17.17 1.11
C CYS A 223 5.23 16.67 1.79
N THR A 224 4.30 17.58 2.06
CA THR A 224 3.03 17.26 2.71
C THR A 224 1.90 18.15 2.17
N ARG A 225 0.65 17.80 2.47
CA ARG A 225 -0.50 18.63 2.06
C ARG A 225 -0.54 19.91 2.88
N GLU A 226 -0.80 21.04 2.21
CA GLU A 226 -0.85 22.36 2.86
C GLU A 226 -1.82 22.40 4.05
N ASN A 227 -3.06 21.95 3.84
CA ASN A 227 -4.08 21.93 4.89
C ASN A 227 -3.77 20.99 6.07
N GLU A 228 -2.93 19.99 5.86
CA GLU A 228 -2.43 19.09 6.90
C GLU A 228 -1.28 19.73 7.64
N TRP A 229 -0.37 20.38 6.90
CA TRP A 229 0.77 21.09 7.45
C TRP A 229 0.36 22.26 8.35
N GLU A 230 -0.61 23.06 7.94
CA GLU A 230 -1.14 24.15 8.78
C GLU A 230 -1.54 23.69 10.17
N ARG A 231 -2.09 22.48 10.29
CA ARG A 231 -2.47 21.87 11.58
C ARG A 231 -1.31 21.23 12.32
N ALA A 232 -0.34 20.68 11.58
CA ALA A 232 0.81 19.99 12.16
C ALA A 232 1.93 20.96 12.59
N ARG A 233 2.12 22.04 11.83
CA ARG A 233 3.22 22.99 11.99
C ARG A 233 3.50 23.42 13.43
N PRO A 234 2.49 23.73 14.28
CA PRO A 234 2.76 24.11 15.66
C PRO A 234 3.52 23.05 16.48
N GLU A 235 3.38 21.76 16.14
CA GLU A 235 4.08 20.66 16.80
C GLU A 235 5.56 20.56 16.36
N TYR A 236 5.98 21.26 15.27
CA TYR A 236 7.30 21.12 14.64
C TYR A 236 8.13 22.40 14.64
N THR A 237 7.57 23.52 15.09
CA THR A 237 8.17 24.86 14.95
C THR A 237 9.61 24.95 15.49
N ASP A 238 9.91 24.27 16.60
CA ASP A 238 11.20 24.32 17.26
C ASP A 238 12.33 23.63 16.46
N TRP A 239 11.97 22.81 15.46
CA TRP A 239 12.94 22.04 14.65
C TRP A 239 12.98 22.46 13.18
N LEU A 240 12.26 23.52 12.82
CA LEU A 240 12.32 24.08 11.47
C LEU A 240 13.52 25.03 11.37
N GLY A 241 14.65 24.52 10.88
CA GLY A 241 15.86 25.29 10.60
C GLY A 241 16.02 25.59 9.10
N ASP A 242 17.10 26.30 8.74
CA ASP A 242 17.42 26.64 7.35
C ASP A 242 17.69 25.40 6.48
N ASN A 243 17.96 24.25 7.10
CA ASN A 243 18.19 22.97 6.46
C ASN A 243 16.89 22.13 6.25
N VAL A 244 15.72 22.69 6.59
CA VAL A 244 14.40 22.04 6.43
C VAL A 244 13.51 22.85 5.50
N GLU A 245 13.23 22.31 4.33
CA GLU A 245 12.29 22.87 3.36
C GLU A 245 10.94 22.14 3.44
N VAL A 246 9.84 22.90 3.55
CA VAL A 246 8.47 22.33 3.51
C VAL A 246 7.83 22.69 2.19
N VAL A 247 7.36 21.67 1.47
CA VAL A 247 6.75 21.85 0.14
C VAL A 247 5.37 21.17 0.07
N HIS A 248 4.53 21.68 -0.83
CA HIS A 248 3.15 21.21 -1.01
C HIS A 248 2.96 20.74 -2.45
N ALA A 249 3.45 19.51 -2.73
CA ALA A 249 3.34 18.89 -4.04
C ALA A 249 2.59 17.56 -3.96
N ASN A 250 1.97 17.15 -5.06
CA ASN A 250 1.30 15.85 -5.17
C ASN A 250 1.39 15.31 -6.62
N GLY A 251 1.28 13.98 -6.76
CA GLY A 251 1.38 13.31 -8.05
C GLY A 251 2.64 13.69 -8.82
N PRO A 252 2.56 13.99 -10.13
CA PRO A 252 3.74 14.30 -10.95
C PRO A 252 4.56 15.51 -10.46
N ALA A 253 3.97 16.43 -9.70
CA ALA A 253 4.69 17.57 -9.15
C ALA A 253 5.71 17.20 -8.06
N THR A 254 5.72 15.97 -7.56
CA THR A 254 6.74 15.48 -6.62
C THR A 254 8.04 15.05 -7.31
N ALA A 255 8.00 14.79 -8.62
CA ALA A 255 9.15 14.27 -9.38
C ALA A 255 10.45 15.08 -9.23
N PRO A 256 10.46 16.43 -9.24
CA PRO A 256 11.69 17.20 -9.04
C PRO A 256 12.35 16.97 -7.68
N TYR A 257 11.56 16.75 -6.64
CA TYR A 257 12.05 16.50 -5.28
C TYR A 257 12.64 15.10 -5.14
N PHE A 258 12.01 14.10 -5.76
CA PHE A 258 12.60 12.75 -5.88
C PHE A 258 13.94 12.78 -6.62
N ALA A 259 14.04 13.55 -7.70
CA ALA A 259 15.26 13.63 -8.51
C ALA A 259 16.42 14.31 -7.77
N GLN A 260 16.15 15.19 -6.81
CA GLN A 260 17.16 15.89 -6.02
C GLN A 260 17.59 15.10 -4.78
N ALA A 261 16.73 14.23 -4.26
CA ALA A 261 17.01 13.44 -3.06
C ALA A 261 18.02 12.33 -3.34
N ASN A 262 18.84 12.02 -2.34
CA ASN A 262 19.71 10.84 -2.35
C ASN A 262 19.33 9.81 -1.26
N VAL A 263 18.49 10.19 -0.30
CA VAL A 263 17.95 9.30 0.74
C VAL A 263 16.47 9.64 1.01
N ALA A 264 15.63 8.64 1.06
CA ALA A 264 14.22 8.78 1.43
C ALA A 264 13.98 8.45 2.91
N VAL A 265 12.88 8.95 3.48
CA VAL A 265 12.63 8.84 4.92
C VAL A 265 11.26 8.24 5.21
N VAL A 266 11.22 7.25 6.11
CA VAL A 266 10.00 6.69 6.76
C VAL A 266 10.23 6.63 8.28
N ALA A 267 10.88 7.64 8.84
CA ALA A 267 11.25 7.73 10.25
C ALA A 267 10.10 8.36 11.07
N THR A 268 9.00 7.64 11.19
CA THR A 268 7.83 8.04 11.99
C THR A 268 7.84 7.37 13.36
N GLU A 269 7.13 7.99 14.31
CA GLU A 269 6.95 7.44 15.66
C GLU A 269 6.39 6.01 15.59
N PRO A 270 7.06 5.01 16.17
CA PRO A 270 6.60 3.63 16.16
C PRO A 270 5.26 3.48 16.90
N GLN A 271 4.33 2.75 16.29
CA GLN A 271 3.01 2.43 16.83
C GLN A 271 2.64 1.00 16.46
N GLU A 272 1.77 0.37 17.22
CA GLU A 272 1.32 -1.00 16.96
C GLU A 272 0.79 -1.20 15.54
N TYR A 273 0.10 -0.19 14.99
CA TYR A 273 -0.40 -0.23 13.61
C TYR A 273 0.72 -0.36 12.57
N TRP A 274 1.89 0.22 12.81
CA TRP A 274 3.05 0.13 11.92
C TRP A 274 3.77 -1.22 11.96
N ASN A 275 3.40 -2.11 12.88
CA ASN A 275 3.97 -3.47 12.92
C ASN A 275 3.55 -4.34 11.74
N PHE A 276 2.44 -4.01 11.07
CA PHE A 276 1.91 -4.78 9.94
C PHE A 276 1.49 -3.93 8.74
N ALA A 277 1.31 -2.62 8.89
CA ALA A 277 0.91 -1.76 7.79
C ALA A 277 2.10 -1.52 6.84
N ALA A 278 1.93 -1.88 5.57
CA ALA A 278 2.92 -1.66 4.52
C ALA A 278 2.65 -0.30 3.84
N PRO A 279 3.43 0.75 4.15
CA PRO A 279 3.19 2.07 3.59
C PRO A 279 3.59 2.13 2.11
N LEU A 280 2.70 2.67 1.27
CA LEU A 280 2.92 2.84 -0.17
C LEU A 280 4.24 3.55 -0.49
N LYS A 281 4.61 4.55 0.32
CA LYS A 281 5.80 5.38 0.13
C LYS A 281 7.12 4.59 0.13
N VAL A 282 7.22 3.50 0.89
CA VAL A 282 8.41 2.62 0.88
C VAL A 282 8.67 2.11 -0.54
N TYR A 283 7.63 1.62 -1.19
CA TYR A 283 7.73 1.06 -2.54
C TYR A 283 7.91 2.17 -3.59
N GLU A 284 7.28 3.31 -3.41
CA GLU A 284 7.49 4.50 -4.24
C GLU A 284 8.96 4.95 -4.20
N TYR A 285 9.58 4.97 -3.02
CA TYR A 285 11.00 5.27 -2.85
C TYR A 285 11.91 4.26 -3.56
N LEU A 286 11.59 2.97 -3.47
CA LEU A 286 12.28 1.95 -4.27
C LEU A 286 12.15 2.22 -5.77
N GLY A 287 10.96 2.62 -6.22
CA GLY A 287 10.70 3.01 -7.60
C GLY A 287 11.62 4.12 -8.10
N HIS A 288 11.92 5.09 -7.25
CA HIS A 288 12.86 6.18 -7.54
C HIS A 288 14.34 5.83 -7.26
N GLY A 289 14.64 4.60 -6.86
CA GLY A 289 16.00 4.16 -6.58
C GLY A 289 16.60 4.79 -5.31
N LEU A 290 15.76 5.21 -4.35
CA LEU A 290 16.22 5.86 -3.13
C LEU A 290 16.40 4.87 -1.98
N PRO A 291 17.57 4.81 -1.35
CA PRO A 291 17.73 4.12 -0.07
C PRO A 291 16.91 4.83 1.02
N ILE A 292 16.54 4.08 2.06
CA ILE A 292 15.50 4.50 3.00
C ILE A 292 16.04 4.54 4.44
N ILE A 293 15.81 5.64 5.14
CA ILE A 293 15.91 5.70 6.61
C ILE A 293 14.54 5.38 7.21
N ALA A 294 14.44 4.35 8.05
CA ALA A 294 13.20 3.94 8.69
C ALA A 294 13.38 3.78 10.21
N SER A 295 12.27 3.97 10.96
CA SER A 295 12.28 3.71 12.40
C SER A 295 12.26 2.22 12.70
N GLU A 296 13.01 1.78 13.70
CA GLU A 296 12.88 0.47 14.32
C GLU A 296 11.45 0.25 14.86
N GLY A 297 11.06 -1.01 15.03
CA GLY A 297 9.72 -1.36 15.55
C GLY A 297 8.58 -1.18 14.55
N SER A 298 8.91 -0.96 13.26
CA SER A 298 7.92 -0.87 12.18
C SER A 298 8.14 -1.94 11.12
N LEU A 299 7.09 -2.27 10.35
CA LEU A 299 7.23 -3.15 9.18
C LEU A 299 8.20 -2.57 8.14
N ALA A 300 8.13 -1.26 7.93
CA ALA A 300 9.06 -0.56 7.03
C ALA A 300 10.51 -0.70 7.49
N GLY A 301 10.78 -0.56 8.79
CA GLY A 301 12.13 -0.76 9.35
C GLY A 301 12.63 -2.19 9.15
N ARG A 302 11.80 -3.20 9.43
CA ARG A 302 12.17 -4.60 9.18
C ARG A 302 12.48 -4.85 7.70
N PHE A 303 11.62 -4.39 6.81
CA PHE A 303 11.84 -4.49 5.36
C PHE A 303 13.17 -3.85 4.93
N VAL A 304 13.45 -2.64 5.39
CA VAL A 304 14.70 -1.93 5.06
C VAL A 304 15.93 -2.71 5.55
N ALA A 305 15.88 -3.25 6.76
CA ALA A 305 16.99 -4.02 7.34
C ALA A 305 17.19 -5.36 6.61
N GLU A 306 16.11 -6.12 6.36
CA GLU A 306 16.15 -7.42 5.70
C GLU A 306 16.61 -7.36 4.26
N GLN A 307 16.18 -6.33 3.53
CA GLN A 307 16.58 -6.12 2.14
C GLN A 307 17.91 -5.36 1.99
N GLY A 308 18.41 -4.76 3.06
CA GLY A 308 19.63 -3.96 3.05
C GLY A 308 19.53 -2.69 2.21
N VAL A 309 18.34 -2.14 2.03
CA VAL A 309 18.05 -0.98 1.17
C VAL A 309 18.10 0.36 1.88
N GLY A 310 18.84 0.44 2.97
CA GLY A 310 19.00 1.65 3.76
C GLY A 310 19.30 1.34 5.23
N TRP A 311 18.80 2.19 6.12
CA TRP A 311 19.15 2.16 7.55
C TRP A 311 17.90 2.12 8.41
N THR A 312 17.96 1.28 9.44
CA THR A 312 16.94 1.19 10.48
C THR A 312 17.50 1.76 11.77
N VAL A 313 16.80 2.71 12.37
CA VAL A 313 17.29 3.51 13.49
C VAL A 313 16.28 3.51 14.64
N PRO A 314 16.71 3.37 15.90
CA PRO A 314 15.87 3.63 17.05
C PRO A 314 15.24 5.02 16.97
N TYR A 315 13.93 5.14 17.27
CA TYR A 315 13.24 6.42 17.19
C TYR A 315 13.65 7.36 18.34
N ARG A 316 14.85 7.90 18.23
CA ARG A 316 15.47 8.84 19.18
C ARG A 316 16.34 9.83 18.43
N ARG A 317 16.29 11.10 18.83
CA ARG A 317 17.07 12.19 18.25
C ARG A 317 18.54 11.83 18.06
N ASP A 318 19.20 11.34 19.12
CA ASP A 318 20.64 11.09 19.09
C ASP A 318 21.02 10.02 18.06
N ALA A 319 20.21 8.96 17.91
CA ALA A 319 20.45 7.92 16.92
C ALA A 319 20.31 8.46 15.49
N PHE A 320 19.40 9.40 15.24
CA PHE A 320 19.32 10.08 13.94
C PHE A 320 20.53 10.99 13.71
N VAL A 321 20.98 11.74 14.71
CA VAL A 321 22.19 12.59 14.60
C VAL A 321 23.41 11.74 14.26
N GLU A 322 23.61 10.61 14.95
CA GLU A 322 24.72 9.68 14.70
C GLU A 322 24.68 9.13 13.26
N LEU A 323 23.50 8.65 12.80
CA LEU A 323 23.35 8.16 11.44
C LEU A 323 23.63 9.24 10.40
N LEU A 324 23.06 10.46 10.57
CA LEU A 324 23.22 11.54 9.60
C LEU A 324 24.67 12.02 9.51
N ALA A 325 25.38 12.05 10.64
CA ALA A 325 26.82 12.36 10.67
C ALA A 325 27.64 11.25 9.98
N ASP A 326 27.28 9.99 10.17
CA ASP A 326 27.96 8.88 9.52
C ASP A 326 27.75 8.88 7.99
N LEU A 327 26.54 9.21 7.52
CA LEU A 327 26.23 9.29 6.09
C LEU A 327 26.92 10.49 5.42
N ASP A 328 27.06 11.60 6.12
CA ASP A 328 27.78 12.77 5.63
C ASP A 328 29.29 12.49 5.52
N ALA A 329 29.85 11.79 6.51
CA ALA A 329 31.27 11.39 6.52
C ALA A 329 31.60 10.26 5.53
N HIS A 330 30.61 9.41 5.18
CA HIS A 330 30.78 8.22 4.36
C HIS A 330 29.72 8.14 3.24
N PRO A 331 29.73 9.07 2.26
CA PRO A 331 28.72 9.14 1.20
C PRO A 331 28.66 7.89 0.30
N GLU A 332 29.72 7.08 0.25
CA GLU A 332 29.76 5.79 -0.44
C GLU A 332 28.72 4.77 0.10
N LYS A 333 28.31 4.90 1.37
CA LYS A 333 27.25 4.06 1.96
C LYS A 333 25.91 4.29 1.26
N ILE A 334 25.66 5.53 0.81
CA ILE A 334 24.43 5.87 0.07
C ILE A 334 24.43 5.16 -1.29
N SER A 335 25.55 5.21 -2.05
CA SER A 335 25.69 4.48 -3.30
C SER A 335 25.48 2.98 -3.12
N GLN A 336 26.13 2.38 -2.11
CA GLN A 336 25.99 0.93 -1.83
C GLN A 336 24.55 0.53 -1.48
N ALA A 337 23.83 1.34 -0.71
CA ALA A 337 22.44 1.08 -0.40
C ALA A 337 21.56 1.27 -1.65
N ARG A 338 21.85 2.28 -2.50
CA ARG A 338 21.18 2.49 -3.78
C ARG A 338 21.35 1.29 -4.71
N ASP A 339 22.55 0.73 -4.84
CA ASP A 339 22.79 -0.45 -5.68
C ASP A 339 21.89 -1.62 -5.26
N ARG A 340 21.69 -1.81 -3.94
CA ARG A 340 20.78 -2.84 -3.42
C ARG A 340 19.30 -2.52 -3.74
N VAL A 341 18.89 -1.25 -3.64
CA VAL A 341 17.56 -0.81 -4.08
C VAL A 341 17.34 -1.17 -5.54
N LEU A 342 18.30 -0.85 -6.41
CA LEU A 342 18.23 -1.11 -7.83
C LEU A 342 18.14 -2.62 -8.14
N ALA A 343 18.84 -3.44 -7.38
CA ALA A 343 18.85 -4.90 -7.55
C ALA A 343 17.48 -5.56 -7.26
N ILE A 344 16.69 -5.02 -6.30
CA ILE A 344 15.38 -5.59 -5.93
C ILE A 344 14.19 -4.83 -6.51
N ARG A 345 14.42 -3.67 -7.11
CA ARG A 345 13.40 -2.71 -7.53
C ARG A 345 12.31 -3.37 -8.40
N GLU A 346 12.70 -4.14 -9.40
CA GLU A 346 11.78 -4.74 -10.37
C GLU A 346 10.76 -5.69 -9.72
N ASP A 347 11.19 -6.45 -8.72
CA ASP A 347 10.32 -7.38 -7.99
C ASP A 347 9.26 -6.65 -7.15
N HIS A 348 9.51 -5.39 -6.81
CA HIS A 348 8.60 -4.56 -6.05
C HIS A 348 7.76 -3.59 -6.91
N SER A 349 7.76 -3.76 -8.24
CA SER A 349 6.88 -3.03 -9.15
C SER A 349 5.42 -3.53 -9.10
N TRP A 350 4.47 -2.75 -9.61
CA TRP A 350 3.08 -3.23 -9.77
C TRP A 350 2.99 -4.43 -10.71
N ALA A 351 3.85 -4.48 -11.74
CA ALA A 351 3.97 -5.65 -12.59
C ALA A 351 4.47 -6.88 -11.82
N GLY A 352 5.42 -6.70 -10.89
CA GLY A 352 5.85 -7.73 -9.95
C GLY A 352 4.68 -8.27 -9.12
N ARG A 353 3.84 -7.39 -8.56
CA ARG A 353 2.65 -7.80 -7.79
C ARG A 353 1.64 -8.58 -8.62
N VAL A 354 1.48 -8.24 -9.90
CA VAL A 354 0.64 -9.02 -10.83
C VAL A 354 1.20 -10.41 -11.05
N ARG A 355 2.53 -10.54 -11.25
CA ARG A 355 3.19 -11.86 -11.37
C ARG A 355 2.98 -12.72 -10.13
N GLU A 356 3.11 -12.14 -8.92
CA GLU A 356 2.83 -12.85 -7.65
C GLU A 356 1.38 -13.35 -7.58
N VAL A 357 0.41 -12.51 -7.93
CA VAL A 357 -1.02 -12.90 -7.96
C VAL A 357 -1.25 -14.03 -8.96
N ALA A 358 -0.73 -13.90 -10.17
CA ALA A 358 -0.88 -14.89 -11.23
C ALA A 358 -0.24 -16.23 -10.86
N GLN A 359 0.95 -16.21 -10.25
CA GLN A 359 1.61 -17.43 -9.78
C GLN A 359 0.78 -18.13 -8.70
N VAL A 360 0.39 -17.40 -7.64
CA VAL A 360 -0.36 -17.98 -6.52
C VAL A 360 -1.71 -18.56 -6.96
N LEU A 361 -2.44 -17.85 -7.81
CA LEU A 361 -3.76 -18.30 -8.26
C LEU A 361 -3.68 -19.35 -9.37
N GLY A 362 -2.66 -19.29 -10.24
CA GLY A 362 -2.41 -20.31 -11.26
C GLY A 362 -2.01 -21.66 -10.68
N GLU A 363 -1.28 -21.71 -9.56
CA GLU A 363 -0.97 -22.94 -8.84
C GLU A 363 -2.23 -23.60 -8.24
N LEU A 364 -3.26 -22.82 -7.89
CA LEU A 364 -4.52 -23.32 -7.37
C LEU A 364 -5.37 -23.96 -8.47
N ASP A 365 -5.38 -23.39 -9.67
CA ASP A 365 -6.06 -23.97 -10.84
C ASP A 365 -5.52 -25.36 -11.17
N GLN A 366 -4.20 -25.54 -11.15
CA GLN A 366 -3.53 -26.80 -11.41
C GLN A 366 -3.81 -27.91 -10.36
N ARG A 367 -4.12 -27.54 -9.12
CA ARG A 367 -4.43 -28.50 -8.04
C ARG A 367 -5.90 -28.93 -8.04
N GLY A 368 -6.76 -28.20 -8.74
CA GLY A 368 -8.19 -28.48 -8.86
C GLY A 368 -8.56 -29.30 -10.11
N ALA A 369 -7.63 -29.44 -11.04
CA ALA A 369 -7.76 -30.26 -12.24
C ALA A 369 -7.21 -31.69 -11.98
#